data_cc79d5a60eb5b9a6db0aabe264f69954
#
_entry.id   cc79d5a60eb5b9a6db0aabe264f69954
#
_cell.length_a   1.000
_cell.length_b   1.000
_cell.length_c   1.000
_cell.angle_alpha   90.00
_cell.angle_beta   90.00
_cell.angle_gamma   90.00
#
_symmetry.space_group_name_H-M   'P 1'
#
loop_
_entity.id
_entity.type
_entity.pdbx_description
1 polymer ?
#
loop_
_entity_poly.entity_id
_entity_poly.type
_entity_poly.pdbx_seq_one_letter_code
_entity_poly.pdbx_strand_id
1 'polypeptide(L)'
;MTPNLGAGEVFHLPGALLLAIFEDLRMKPPAGKATGLPGSVQNVRAVIGDKSAIIKFDPPADFRFAQIDSYVVENLQTGESIKVSESPVVISDLKNGTKYTFSVKSVNSAGSSEATKSNQITPQPAWKSTVIDPNADAKYIATTTYLGKPVVAYSESKGGDLKLATYSNSKWVIKTIDGNDDIAGKTLNNVAGHISLCTSTIGKFS
;
A
#
# COMPACT_ATOMS: atom_id res chain seq x y z
N MET A 1 26.38 -29.25 34.77
CA MET A 1 27.14 -30.35 34.18
C MET A 1 27.16 -30.11 32.66
N THR A 2 28.30 -29.72 32.12
CA THR A 2 28.52 -29.62 30.70
C THR A 2 28.65 -31.07 30.15
N PRO A 3 27.91 -31.49 29.16
CA PRO A 3 28.11 -32.79 28.53
C PRO A 3 29.52 -32.84 27.94
N ASN A 4 30.32 -33.80 28.38
CA ASN A 4 31.63 -34.05 27.82
C ASN A 4 31.45 -34.71 26.46
N LEU A 5 31.68 -33.96 25.39
CA LEU A 5 31.68 -34.50 24.01
C LEU A 5 32.96 -35.32 23.84
N GLY A 6 32.80 -36.60 23.49
CA GLY A 6 33.91 -37.47 23.19
C GLY A 6 34.69 -36.99 21.96
N ALA A 7 36.00 -37.15 21.98
CA ALA A 7 36.86 -36.82 20.84
C ALA A 7 36.44 -37.60 19.59
N GLY A 8 35.86 -36.94 18.62
CA GLY A 8 35.41 -37.55 17.36
C GLY A 8 33.94 -37.31 17.03
N GLU A 9 33.14 -36.72 17.92
CA GLU A 9 31.79 -36.29 17.55
C GLU A 9 31.84 -35.05 16.67
N VAL A 10 31.59 -35.22 15.42
CA VAL A 10 31.39 -34.13 14.46
C VAL A 10 29.91 -33.85 14.45
N PHE A 11 29.52 -32.63 14.86
CA PHE A 11 28.16 -32.15 14.64
C PHE A 11 27.90 -32.02 13.14
N HIS A 12 27.27 -33.03 12.58
CA HIS A 12 26.76 -32.99 11.20
C HIS A 12 25.43 -32.23 11.17
N LEU A 13 25.43 -30.94 11.19
CA LEU A 13 24.25 -30.06 11.08
C LEU A 13 23.42 -29.94 12.38
N PRO A 14 23.03 -28.75 12.74
CA PRO A 14 22.14 -28.54 13.87
C PRO A 14 20.78 -29.18 13.59
N GLY A 15 20.28 -30.03 14.49
CA GLY A 15 18.93 -30.53 14.45
C GLY A 15 17.89 -29.41 14.53
N ALA A 16 16.64 -29.72 14.20
CA ALA A 16 15.54 -28.73 14.20
C ALA A 16 15.43 -27.90 15.49
N LEU A 17 15.74 -28.52 16.65
CA LEU A 17 15.75 -27.82 17.94
C LEU A 17 16.86 -26.77 18.03
N LEU A 18 18.03 -27.05 17.51
CA LEU A 18 19.17 -26.12 17.55
C LEU A 18 18.95 -24.95 16.56
N LEU A 19 18.33 -25.21 15.43
CA LEU A 19 17.91 -24.17 14.49
C LEU A 19 16.86 -23.24 15.12
N ALA A 20 15.87 -23.79 15.82
CA ALA A 20 14.87 -23.00 16.55
C ALA A 20 15.52 -22.12 17.63
N ILE A 21 16.54 -22.60 18.31
CA ILE A 21 17.32 -21.81 19.29
C ILE A 21 18.08 -20.68 18.59
N PHE A 22 18.71 -20.93 17.43
CA PHE A 22 19.39 -19.89 16.67
C PHE A 22 18.41 -18.81 16.16
N GLU A 23 17.20 -19.21 15.78
CA GLU A 23 16.14 -18.29 15.34
C GLU A 23 15.64 -17.42 16.50
N ASP A 24 15.38 -18.01 17.67
CA ASP A 24 14.93 -17.31 18.88
C ASP A 24 16.00 -16.32 19.40
N LEU A 25 17.26 -16.68 19.28
CA LEU A 25 18.41 -15.84 19.62
C LEU A 25 18.80 -14.86 18.49
N ARG A 26 18.11 -14.87 17.36
CA ARG A 26 18.47 -14.10 16.14
C ARG A 26 19.91 -14.32 15.69
N MET A 27 20.48 -15.49 15.95
CA MET A 27 21.82 -15.87 15.53
C MET A 27 21.77 -16.44 14.12
N LYS A 28 22.69 -16.02 13.26
CA LYS A 28 22.81 -16.58 11.92
C LYS A 28 23.26 -18.04 12.04
N PRO A 29 22.55 -19.01 11.42
CA PRO A 29 23.00 -20.41 11.38
C PRO A 29 24.42 -20.52 10.81
N PRO A 30 25.21 -21.52 11.25
CA PRO A 30 26.55 -21.73 10.71
C PRO A 30 26.49 -21.99 9.20
N ALA A 31 27.42 -21.38 8.47
CA ALA A 31 27.53 -21.54 7.03
C ALA A 31 27.90 -23.00 6.70
N GLY A 32 26.93 -23.75 6.18
CA GLY A 32 27.11 -25.10 5.67
C GLY A 32 26.63 -25.18 4.22
N LYS A 33 27.22 -26.06 3.44
CA LYS A 33 26.73 -26.31 2.08
C LYS A 33 25.32 -26.92 2.18
N ALA A 34 24.36 -26.33 1.50
CA ALA A 34 22.98 -26.82 1.47
C ALA A 34 22.95 -28.29 0.95
N THR A 35 22.31 -29.17 1.71
CA THR A 35 22.14 -30.58 1.34
C THR A 35 20.84 -30.81 0.56
N GLY A 36 19.99 -29.79 0.40
CA GLY A 36 18.73 -29.88 -0.32
C GLY A 36 18.21 -28.51 -0.75
N LEU A 37 17.17 -28.51 -1.57
CA LEU A 37 16.47 -27.29 -1.97
C LEU A 37 15.83 -26.63 -0.75
N PRO A 38 15.77 -25.27 -0.71
CA PRO A 38 15.11 -24.57 0.39
C PRO A 38 13.59 -24.79 0.35
N GLY A 39 12.93 -24.63 1.50
CA GLY A 39 11.47 -24.60 1.56
C GLY A 39 10.90 -23.39 0.84
N SER A 40 9.60 -23.42 0.51
CA SER A 40 8.91 -22.29 -0.10
C SER A 40 8.69 -21.15 0.91
N VAL A 41 8.80 -19.92 0.45
CA VAL A 41 8.46 -18.73 1.23
C VAL A 41 6.98 -18.72 1.62
N GLN A 42 6.67 -18.07 2.73
CA GLN A 42 5.30 -18.02 3.26
C GLN A 42 4.72 -16.60 3.21
N ASN A 43 3.40 -16.51 3.34
CA ASN A 43 2.67 -15.25 3.49
C ASN A 43 3.00 -14.18 2.43
N VAL A 44 3.24 -14.61 1.18
CA VAL A 44 3.56 -13.68 0.09
C VAL A 44 2.39 -12.75 -0.18
N ARG A 45 2.61 -11.45 -0.02
CA ARG A 45 1.61 -10.39 -0.24
C ARG A 45 2.20 -9.25 -1.05
N ALA A 46 1.42 -8.77 -2.02
CA ALA A 46 1.68 -7.54 -2.74
C ALA A 46 0.80 -6.42 -2.19
N VAL A 47 1.39 -5.25 -1.93
CA VAL A 47 0.71 -4.02 -1.49
C VAL A 47 0.83 -2.98 -2.58
N ILE A 48 -0.27 -2.27 -2.84
CA ILE A 48 -0.39 -1.28 -3.91
C ILE A 48 0.46 -0.04 -3.60
N GLY A 49 1.20 0.46 -4.60
CA GLY A 49 1.83 1.77 -4.61
C GLY A 49 1.49 2.55 -5.87
N ASP A 50 1.98 3.79 -5.97
CA ASP A 50 1.93 4.59 -7.20
C ASP A 50 3.04 4.13 -8.13
N LYS A 51 2.67 3.58 -9.29
CA LYS A 51 3.58 2.95 -10.26
C LYS A 51 4.53 1.92 -9.64
N SER A 52 4.10 1.30 -8.52
CA SER A 52 4.94 0.43 -7.72
C SER A 52 4.13 -0.62 -6.96
N ALA A 53 4.83 -1.61 -6.45
CA ALA A 53 4.31 -2.60 -5.52
C ALA A 53 5.32 -2.86 -4.40
N ILE A 54 4.84 -3.11 -3.18
CA ILE A 54 5.66 -3.60 -2.08
C ILE A 54 5.35 -5.07 -1.90
N ILE A 55 6.33 -5.93 -2.12
CA ILE A 55 6.20 -7.37 -1.93
C ILE A 55 6.72 -7.72 -0.54
N LYS A 56 5.83 -8.32 0.27
CA LYS A 56 6.13 -8.80 1.61
C LYS A 56 6.01 -10.31 1.64
N PHE A 57 6.91 -10.97 2.31
CA PHE A 57 6.89 -12.40 2.50
C PHE A 57 7.68 -12.79 3.75
N ASP A 58 7.38 -13.96 4.27
CA ASP A 58 8.10 -14.55 5.39
C ASP A 58 9.04 -15.65 4.85
N PRO A 59 10.19 -15.87 5.52
CA PRO A 59 11.07 -16.99 5.19
C PRO A 59 10.34 -18.32 5.26
N PRO A 60 10.87 -19.37 4.61
CA PRO A 60 10.35 -20.72 4.79
C PRO A 60 10.37 -21.14 6.26
N ALA A 61 9.32 -21.84 6.72
CA ALA A 61 9.30 -22.41 8.06
C ALA A 61 10.31 -23.56 8.24
N ASP A 62 10.64 -24.22 7.14
CA ASP A 62 11.62 -25.31 7.12
C ASP A 62 12.84 -24.89 6.30
N PHE A 63 13.94 -24.62 6.96
CA PHE A 63 15.22 -24.28 6.32
C PHE A 63 15.93 -25.48 5.71
N ARG A 64 15.41 -26.70 5.89
CA ARG A 64 15.95 -27.97 5.36
C ARG A 64 17.46 -28.06 5.35
N PHE A 65 18.05 -27.71 6.49
CA PHE A 65 19.50 -27.78 6.73
C PHE A 65 20.34 -26.89 5.80
N ALA A 66 19.76 -25.81 5.27
CA ALA A 66 20.46 -24.95 4.35
C ALA A 66 20.15 -23.48 4.59
N GLN A 67 21.21 -22.71 4.71
CA GLN A 67 21.11 -21.26 4.72
C GLN A 67 20.46 -20.80 3.40
N ILE A 68 19.48 -19.89 3.49
CA ILE A 68 18.93 -19.19 2.33
C ILE A 68 19.93 -18.11 1.94
N ASP A 69 20.39 -18.15 0.69
CA ASP A 69 21.34 -17.16 0.17
C ASP A 69 20.62 -15.90 -0.33
N SER A 70 19.40 -16.08 -0.84
CA SER A 70 18.61 -14.99 -1.43
C SER A 70 17.19 -15.43 -1.74
N TYR A 71 16.39 -14.47 -2.19
CA TYR A 71 15.06 -14.68 -2.76
C TYR A 71 15.02 -14.16 -4.18
N VAL A 72 14.20 -14.77 -5.03
CA VAL A 72 13.92 -14.28 -6.39
C VAL A 72 12.45 -13.89 -6.44
N VAL A 73 12.20 -12.62 -6.72
CA VAL A 73 10.85 -12.06 -6.94
C VAL A 73 10.65 -11.90 -8.44
N GLU A 74 9.60 -12.49 -8.97
CA GLU A 74 9.26 -12.46 -10.39
C GLU A 74 7.90 -11.80 -10.60
N ASN A 75 7.82 -10.89 -11.55
CA ASN A 75 6.57 -10.32 -12.04
C ASN A 75 5.98 -11.27 -13.11
N LEU A 76 4.88 -11.93 -12.79
CA LEU A 76 4.28 -12.95 -13.68
C LEU A 76 3.65 -12.36 -14.96
N GLN A 77 3.45 -11.04 -15.06
CA GLN A 77 2.94 -10.38 -16.26
C GLN A 77 4.04 -10.01 -17.25
N THR A 78 5.22 -9.61 -16.74
CA THR A 78 6.33 -9.18 -17.59
C THR A 78 7.42 -10.24 -17.74
N GLY A 79 7.49 -11.22 -16.82
CA GLY A 79 8.57 -12.20 -16.72
C GLY A 79 9.86 -11.64 -16.12
N GLU A 80 9.88 -10.38 -15.74
CA GLU A 80 11.04 -9.75 -15.09
C GLU A 80 11.22 -10.29 -13.68
N SER A 81 12.46 -10.57 -13.30
CA SER A 81 12.81 -11.07 -11.99
C SER A 81 13.96 -10.29 -11.36
N ILE A 82 13.90 -10.14 -10.05
CA ILE A 82 14.97 -9.52 -9.26
C ILE A 82 15.40 -10.45 -8.14
N LYS A 83 16.69 -10.41 -7.83
CA LYS A 83 17.28 -11.13 -6.70
C LYS A 83 17.42 -10.19 -5.51
N VAL A 84 16.94 -10.62 -4.34
CA VAL A 84 16.91 -9.82 -3.12
C VAL A 84 17.37 -10.65 -1.92
N SER A 85 17.83 -9.99 -0.86
CA SER A 85 18.30 -10.65 0.37
C SER A 85 17.23 -10.76 1.44
N GLU A 86 16.22 -9.88 1.40
CA GLU A 86 15.23 -9.76 2.47
C GLU A 86 13.88 -9.22 1.98
N SER A 87 12.87 -9.28 2.82
CA SER A 87 11.55 -8.68 2.69
C SER A 87 11.44 -7.48 3.67
N PRO A 88 10.74 -6.38 3.32
CA PRO A 88 9.97 -6.16 2.09
C PRO A 88 10.80 -5.70 0.88
N VAL A 89 10.28 -5.92 -0.31
CA VAL A 89 10.90 -5.51 -1.59
C VAL A 89 10.00 -4.54 -2.32
N VAL A 90 10.56 -3.46 -2.85
CA VAL A 90 9.83 -2.50 -3.70
C VAL A 90 10.10 -2.81 -5.18
N ILE A 91 9.02 -3.02 -5.93
CA ILE A 91 9.04 -3.14 -7.39
C ILE A 91 8.53 -1.82 -7.96
N SER A 92 9.36 -1.11 -8.70
CA SER A 92 9.05 0.16 -9.36
C SER A 92 8.66 -0.04 -10.83
N ASP A 93 8.39 1.08 -11.50
CA ASP A 93 8.13 1.18 -12.94
C ASP A 93 6.90 0.38 -13.44
N LEU A 94 5.99 0.08 -12.53
CA LEU A 94 4.71 -0.54 -12.86
C LEU A 94 3.76 0.49 -13.48
N LYS A 95 2.88 0.02 -14.37
CA LYS A 95 1.85 0.86 -14.97
C LYS A 95 0.61 0.88 -14.07
N ASN A 96 0.19 2.08 -13.65
CA ASN A 96 -1.08 2.27 -12.92
C ASN A 96 -2.27 1.77 -13.75
N GLY A 97 -3.25 1.14 -13.10
CA GLY A 97 -4.41 0.56 -13.75
C GLY A 97 -4.19 -0.83 -14.38
N THR A 98 -2.96 -1.34 -14.38
CA THR A 98 -2.64 -2.69 -14.88
C THR A 98 -2.59 -3.69 -13.71
N LYS A 99 -3.11 -4.89 -13.93
CA LYS A 99 -3.11 -5.96 -12.93
C LYS A 99 -1.76 -6.67 -12.92
N TYR A 100 -1.21 -6.89 -11.73
CA TYR A 100 0.05 -7.61 -11.51
C TYR A 100 -0.12 -8.69 -10.44
N THR A 101 0.61 -9.78 -10.63
CA THR A 101 0.78 -10.84 -9.64
C THR A 101 2.27 -11.17 -9.60
N PHE A 102 2.79 -11.39 -8.43
CA PHE A 102 4.21 -11.71 -8.25
C PHE A 102 4.36 -13.12 -7.70
N SER A 103 5.51 -13.73 -7.99
CA SER A 103 5.93 -14.97 -7.34
C SER A 103 7.24 -14.76 -6.62
N VAL A 104 7.45 -15.50 -5.54
CA VAL A 104 8.69 -15.46 -4.77
C VAL A 104 9.20 -16.88 -4.56
N LYS A 105 10.51 -17.06 -4.75
CA LYS A 105 11.24 -18.29 -4.48
C LYS A 105 12.39 -17.99 -3.52
N SER A 106 12.66 -18.88 -2.59
CA SER A 106 13.91 -18.89 -1.85
C SER A 106 14.99 -19.63 -2.64
N VAL A 107 16.23 -19.20 -2.47
CA VAL A 107 17.39 -19.75 -3.21
C VAL A 107 18.52 -20.03 -2.23
N ASN A 108 19.16 -21.19 -2.41
CA ASN A 108 20.38 -21.56 -1.71
C ASN A 108 21.39 -22.20 -2.69
N SER A 109 22.51 -22.71 -2.17
CA SER A 109 23.56 -23.33 -2.98
C SER A 109 23.15 -24.62 -3.68
N ALA A 110 22.02 -25.25 -3.30
CA ALA A 110 21.49 -26.47 -3.96
C ALA A 110 20.45 -26.12 -5.03
N GLY A 111 19.88 -24.90 -5.02
CA GLY A 111 18.91 -24.48 -6.02
C GLY A 111 17.81 -23.56 -5.46
N SER A 112 16.66 -23.57 -6.12
CA SER A 112 15.50 -22.74 -5.77
C SER A 112 14.33 -23.58 -5.26
N SER A 113 13.53 -23.00 -4.38
CA SER A 113 12.26 -23.58 -3.94
C SER A 113 11.18 -23.53 -5.01
N GLU A 114 10.05 -24.16 -4.74
CA GLU A 114 8.80 -23.89 -5.43
C GLU A 114 8.40 -22.42 -5.23
N ALA A 115 7.71 -21.86 -6.23
CA ALA A 115 7.27 -20.48 -6.22
C ALA A 115 5.97 -20.32 -5.42
N THR A 116 5.93 -19.34 -4.52
CA THR A 116 4.71 -18.91 -3.84
C THR A 116 4.21 -17.60 -4.47
N LYS A 117 2.92 -17.57 -4.86
CA LYS A 117 2.31 -16.41 -5.52
C LYS A 117 1.73 -15.43 -4.51
N SER A 118 1.79 -14.14 -4.83
CA SER A 118 1.08 -13.08 -4.11
C SER A 118 -0.40 -13.02 -4.50
N ASN A 119 -1.17 -12.20 -3.75
CA ASN A 119 -2.43 -11.65 -4.25
C ASN A 119 -2.20 -10.80 -5.50
N GLN A 120 -3.24 -10.68 -6.34
CA GLN A 120 -3.24 -9.75 -7.46
C GLN A 120 -3.46 -8.33 -6.96
N ILE A 121 -2.72 -7.38 -7.53
CA ILE A 121 -2.85 -5.95 -7.26
C ILE A 121 -3.01 -5.16 -8.55
N THR A 122 -3.52 -3.91 -8.42
CA THR A 122 -3.58 -2.93 -9.50
C THR A 122 -3.00 -1.63 -8.96
N PRO A 123 -1.74 -1.27 -9.29
CA PRO A 123 -1.13 -0.02 -8.88
C PRO A 123 -2.00 1.18 -9.23
N GLN A 124 -2.02 2.17 -8.37
CA GLN A 124 -2.84 3.37 -8.51
C GLN A 124 -2.02 4.61 -8.17
N PRO A 125 -2.34 5.78 -8.76
CA PRO A 125 -1.72 7.03 -8.35
C PRO A 125 -1.90 7.25 -6.85
N ALA A 126 -0.88 7.80 -6.21
CA ALA A 126 -0.98 8.20 -4.81
C ALA A 126 -2.10 9.23 -4.61
N TRP A 127 -2.84 9.09 -3.53
CA TRP A 127 -3.83 10.09 -3.15
C TRP A 127 -3.14 11.43 -2.90
N LYS A 128 -3.64 12.47 -3.59
CA LYS A 128 -3.22 13.85 -3.34
C LYS A 128 -4.33 14.56 -2.58
N SER A 129 -4.02 15.06 -1.40
CA SER A 129 -4.90 15.98 -0.70
C SER A 129 -4.65 17.41 -1.17
N THR A 130 -5.72 18.15 -1.40
CA THR A 130 -5.65 19.58 -1.76
C THR A 130 -6.61 20.33 -0.87
N VAL A 131 -6.13 21.39 -0.26
CA VAL A 131 -7.00 22.32 0.48
C VAL A 131 -7.79 23.13 -0.56
N ILE A 132 -9.12 23.04 -0.49
CA ILE A 132 -10.03 23.74 -1.41
C ILE A 132 -10.11 25.20 -1.02
N ASP A 133 -10.35 25.48 0.27
CA ASP A 133 -10.44 26.81 0.85
C ASP A 133 -9.66 26.82 2.17
N PRO A 134 -8.49 27.48 2.21
CA PRO A 134 -7.65 27.50 3.41
C PRO A 134 -8.24 28.38 4.53
N ASN A 135 -9.23 29.21 4.23
CA ASN A 135 -9.85 30.11 5.19
C ASN A 135 -11.21 29.61 5.68
N ALA A 136 -11.70 28.50 5.12
CA ALA A 136 -13.00 27.97 5.49
C ALA A 136 -12.96 27.28 6.86
N ASP A 137 -13.95 27.60 7.70
CA ASP A 137 -14.33 26.84 8.88
C ASP A 137 -15.62 26.06 8.57
N ALA A 138 -15.48 25.05 7.69
CA ALA A 138 -16.62 24.31 7.14
C ALA A 138 -17.27 23.42 8.18
N LYS A 139 -18.58 23.55 8.37
CA LYS A 139 -19.38 22.76 9.32
C LYS A 139 -20.15 21.63 8.64
N TYR A 140 -20.81 21.91 7.52
CA TYR A 140 -21.56 20.93 6.74
C TYR A 140 -21.00 20.91 5.33
N ILE A 141 -20.79 19.71 4.79
CA ILE A 141 -20.18 19.52 3.48
C ILE A 141 -21.02 18.54 2.68
N ALA A 142 -21.31 18.87 1.43
CA ALA A 142 -21.90 17.98 0.45
C ALA A 142 -21.04 17.98 -0.82
N THR A 143 -20.87 16.82 -1.41
CA THR A 143 -20.06 16.66 -2.62
C THR A 143 -20.85 15.96 -3.73
N THR A 144 -20.60 16.37 -4.97
CA THR A 144 -21.12 15.72 -6.16
C THR A 144 -20.13 15.86 -7.32
N THR A 145 -20.48 15.32 -8.48
CA THR A 145 -19.74 15.56 -9.73
C THR A 145 -20.64 16.23 -10.75
N TYR A 146 -20.13 17.23 -11.45
CA TYR A 146 -20.81 17.88 -12.57
C TYR A 146 -19.89 17.86 -13.79
N LEU A 147 -20.36 17.30 -14.90
CA LEU A 147 -19.57 17.09 -16.12
C LEU A 147 -18.22 16.39 -15.85
N GLY A 148 -18.21 15.39 -14.95
CA GLY A 148 -17.01 14.65 -14.56
C GLY A 148 -16.03 15.40 -13.67
N LYS A 149 -16.38 16.62 -13.21
CA LYS A 149 -15.57 17.43 -12.31
C LYS A 149 -16.17 17.46 -10.91
N PRO A 150 -15.35 17.48 -9.85
CA PRO A 150 -15.86 17.54 -8.49
C PRO A 150 -16.47 18.91 -8.19
N VAL A 151 -17.57 18.88 -7.44
CA VAL A 151 -18.26 20.06 -6.89
C VAL A 151 -18.46 19.85 -5.40
N VAL A 152 -18.16 20.84 -4.60
CA VAL A 152 -18.28 20.82 -3.14
C VAL A 152 -19.09 22.02 -2.68
N ALA A 153 -20.19 21.78 -1.99
CA ALA A 153 -20.88 22.83 -1.24
C ALA A 153 -20.57 22.69 0.26
N TYR A 154 -20.38 23.79 0.93
CA TYR A 154 -20.13 23.79 2.37
C TYR A 154 -20.69 25.07 3.01
N SER A 155 -21.08 24.95 4.27
CA SER A 155 -21.45 26.10 5.08
C SER A 155 -20.32 26.44 6.05
N GLU A 156 -20.07 27.70 6.26
CA GLU A 156 -19.09 28.17 7.25
C GLU A 156 -19.69 28.23 8.66
N SER A 157 -18.91 27.85 9.66
CA SER A 157 -19.31 27.97 11.08
C SER A 157 -19.37 29.41 11.54
N LYS A 158 -18.46 30.25 11.03
CA LYS A 158 -18.41 31.70 11.29
C LYS A 158 -18.98 32.43 10.07
N GLY A 159 -20.00 33.25 10.28
CA GLY A 159 -20.68 33.96 9.20
C GLY A 159 -21.87 33.20 8.62
N GLY A 160 -21.87 31.90 8.64
CA GLY A 160 -22.98 31.08 8.18
C GLY A 160 -23.18 31.06 6.67
N ASP A 161 -22.17 31.43 5.91
CA ASP A 161 -22.24 31.46 4.46
C ASP A 161 -22.36 30.10 3.85
N LEU A 162 -23.19 29.97 2.83
CA LEU A 162 -23.21 28.80 1.94
C LEU A 162 -22.29 29.06 0.74
N LYS A 163 -21.25 28.26 0.61
CA LYS A 163 -20.27 28.36 -0.46
C LYS A 163 -20.30 27.16 -1.39
N LEU A 164 -20.00 27.41 -2.66
CA LEU A 164 -19.85 26.39 -3.68
C LEU A 164 -18.45 26.47 -4.28
N ALA A 165 -17.70 25.40 -4.17
CA ALA A 165 -16.42 25.22 -4.82
C ALA A 165 -16.58 24.34 -6.06
N THR A 166 -16.14 24.82 -7.20
CA THR A 166 -16.15 24.11 -8.49
C THR A 166 -14.73 24.01 -9.03
N TYR A 167 -14.38 22.85 -9.63
CA TYR A 167 -13.05 22.65 -10.20
C TYR A 167 -13.04 22.98 -11.69
N SER A 168 -12.29 24.02 -12.07
CA SER A 168 -12.17 24.48 -13.46
C SER A 168 -10.74 24.95 -13.74
N ASN A 169 -10.21 24.65 -14.94
CA ASN A 169 -8.85 25.05 -15.36
C ASN A 169 -7.77 24.69 -14.33
N SER A 170 -7.84 23.46 -13.78
CA SER A 170 -6.92 22.94 -12.77
C SER A 170 -6.87 23.74 -11.45
N LYS A 171 -7.94 24.51 -11.15
CA LYS A 171 -8.08 25.30 -9.94
C LYS A 171 -9.47 25.17 -9.36
N TRP A 172 -9.56 25.33 -8.04
CA TRP A 172 -10.83 25.50 -7.36
C TRP A 172 -11.30 26.96 -7.47
N VAL A 173 -12.55 27.14 -7.85
CA VAL A 173 -13.22 28.44 -7.88
C VAL A 173 -14.32 28.38 -6.85
N ILE A 174 -14.25 29.28 -5.87
CA ILE A 174 -15.16 29.36 -4.74
C ILE A 174 -16.10 30.55 -4.95
N LYS A 175 -17.39 30.33 -4.76
CA LYS A 175 -18.41 31.37 -4.78
C LYS A 175 -19.28 31.26 -3.56
N THR A 176 -19.59 32.38 -2.91
CA THR A 176 -20.66 32.47 -1.94
C THR A 176 -22.00 32.39 -2.69
N ILE A 177 -22.82 31.40 -2.33
CA ILE A 177 -24.15 31.19 -2.91
C ILE A 177 -25.20 31.93 -2.14
N ASP A 178 -25.12 31.87 -0.81
CA ASP A 178 -25.98 32.57 0.12
C ASP A 178 -25.24 32.84 1.42
N GLY A 179 -25.55 33.93 2.11
CA GLY A 179 -24.89 34.34 3.36
C GLY A 179 -24.89 35.86 3.58
N ASN A 180 -23.99 36.27 4.46
CA ASN A 180 -23.95 37.64 5.01
C ASN A 180 -23.21 38.68 4.11
N ASP A 181 -23.16 38.48 2.80
CA ASP A 181 -22.35 39.32 1.87
C ASP A 181 -23.04 40.57 1.33
N ASP A 182 -24.19 41.01 1.84
CA ASP A 182 -24.99 42.15 1.32
C ASP A 182 -25.32 42.09 -0.19
N ILE A 183 -25.32 40.90 -0.78
CA ILE A 183 -25.67 40.72 -2.18
C ILE A 183 -27.19 40.69 -2.32
N ALA A 184 -27.75 41.55 -3.13
CA ALA A 184 -29.18 41.62 -3.38
C ALA A 184 -29.81 40.26 -3.71
N GLY A 185 -30.83 39.89 -2.93
CA GLY A 185 -31.55 38.61 -3.10
C GLY A 185 -30.99 37.43 -2.31
N LYS A 186 -29.98 37.64 -1.47
CA LYS A 186 -29.43 36.64 -0.54
C LYS A 186 -29.87 36.88 0.89
N THR A 187 -29.82 35.86 1.73
CA THR A 187 -30.17 35.96 3.13
C THR A 187 -29.06 36.66 3.91
N LEU A 188 -29.42 37.59 4.79
CA LEU A 188 -28.49 38.25 5.71
C LEU A 188 -28.22 37.44 6.98
N ASN A 189 -28.81 36.24 7.08
CA ASN A 189 -28.71 35.39 8.25
C ASN A 189 -27.92 34.11 7.94
N ASN A 190 -27.47 33.50 9.01
CA ASN A 190 -26.78 32.22 8.97
C ASN A 190 -27.64 31.16 8.26
N VAL A 191 -27.18 30.68 7.10
CA VAL A 191 -27.78 29.57 6.33
C VAL A 191 -27.19 28.21 6.70
N ALA A 192 -26.47 28.14 7.80
CA ALA A 192 -25.83 26.95 8.30
C ALA A 192 -26.85 25.85 8.67
N GLY A 193 -27.13 24.98 7.76
CA GLY A 193 -28.00 23.83 7.92
C GLY A 193 -27.41 22.61 7.22
N HIS A 194 -28.18 21.53 7.16
CA HIS A 194 -27.79 20.38 6.38
C HIS A 194 -27.81 20.72 4.88
N ILE A 195 -26.70 20.37 4.19
CA ILE A 195 -26.53 20.64 2.78
C ILE A 195 -26.69 19.32 2.01
N SER A 196 -27.48 19.35 0.94
CA SER A 196 -27.56 18.26 -0.05
C SER A 196 -27.33 18.84 -1.43
N LEU A 197 -26.50 18.15 -2.23
CA LEU A 197 -26.24 18.49 -3.61
C LEU A 197 -26.73 17.38 -4.51
N CYS A 198 -27.50 17.75 -5.54
CA CYS A 198 -27.81 16.85 -6.65
C CYS A 198 -27.47 17.55 -7.97
N THR A 199 -27.10 16.76 -8.98
CA THR A 199 -26.91 17.24 -10.35
C THR A 199 -28.03 16.68 -11.21
N SER A 200 -28.74 17.53 -11.96
CA SER A 200 -29.69 17.09 -12.97
C SER A 200 -28.94 16.74 -14.27
N THR A 201 -29.44 15.78 -15.01
CA THR A 201 -28.92 15.39 -16.33
C THR A 201 -29.15 16.46 -17.40
N ILE A 202 -29.90 17.51 -17.09
CA ILE A 202 -30.30 18.57 -18.06
C ILE A 202 -29.38 19.80 -17.95
N GLY A 203 -28.31 19.75 -17.18
CA GLY A 203 -27.21 20.72 -17.26
C GLY A 203 -27.47 22.13 -16.74
N LYS A 204 -28.55 22.37 -15.99
CA LYS A 204 -28.75 23.63 -15.25
C LYS A 204 -28.97 23.32 -13.77
N PHE A 205 -28.24 24.05 -12.93
CA PHE A 205 -28.54 24.10 -11.51
C PHE A 205 -29.86 24.86 -11.34
N SER A 206 -30.81 24.29 -10.68
CA SER A 206 -31.99 24.98 -10.16
C SER A 206 -31.79 25.32 -8.70
#